data_183945a3c0073db32551dccee50e88e4
#
_entry.id   183945a3c0073db32551dccee50e88e4
#
_cell.length_a   1.000
_cell.length_b   1.000
_cell.length_c   1.000
_cell.angle_alpha   90.00
_cell.angle_beta   90.00
_cell.angle_gamma   90.00
#
_symmetry.space_group_name_H-M   'P 1'
#
loop_
_entity.id
_entity.type
_entity.pdbx_description
1 polymer ?
#
loop_
_entity_poly.entity_id
_entity_poly.type
_entity_poly.pdbx_seq_one_letter_code
_entity_poly.pdbx_strand_id
1 'polypeptide(L)'
;MLLFSLGLTLLFLHKAIHHYLDSNISWKFLKPNCSFSEAFKMIPSVFLAFLFQFNVFPIYSSLKEKNLDSMMKASKIGVGYSLFIFLVVGIVGFLLYGLNMNETLLNSLSEDMTKFRNISSFIKFLIIIISISFVTTCLTSFPILFLSLRENFINSIIFCMKNINKNETNEANKKYISERGLIIITIILYVLIISMAIILPKLKVIFSIVGATAGTFIAFILPNLFYIRICKMSKKNYDLTLPWFFLGLGIFFLFVSFIVSFT
;
A
#
# COMPACT_ATOMS: atom_id res chain seq x y z
N MET A 1 -5.93 -1.50 -12.09
CA MET A 1 -6.53 -2.34 -11.04
C MET A 1 -7.81 -3.06 -11.45
N LEU A 2 -8.82 -2.39 -12.01
CA LEU A 2 -10.07 -3.03 -12.49
C LEU A 2 -9.83 -4.14 -13.51
N LEU A 3 -9.03 -3.90 -14.55
CA LEU A 3 -8.69 -4.92 -15.55
C LEU A 3 -7.95 -6.11 -14.94
N PHE A 4 -7.09 -5.87 -13.95
CA PHE A 4 -6.38 -6.92 -13.24
C PHE A 4 -7.35 -7.79 -12.43
N SER A 5 -8.25 -7.18 -11.65
CA SER A 5 -9.24 -7.93 -10.87
C SER A 5 -10.24 -8.68 -11.74
N LEU A 6 -10.71 -8.06 -12.84
CA LEU A 6 -11.57 -8.70 -13.83
C LEU A 6 -10.87 -9.89 -14.52
N GLY A 7 -9.62 -9.72 -14.93
CA GLY A 7 -8.84 -10.81 -15.54
C GLY A 7 -8.67 -11.99 -14.58
N LEU A 8 -8.39 -11.70 -13.31
CA LEU A 8 -8.26 -12.72 -12.26
C LEU A 8 -9.58 -13.48 -12.00
N THR A 9 -10.71 -12.77 -11.94
CA THR A 9 -12.02 -13.42 -11.76
C THR A 9 -12.41 -14.26 -12.94
N LEU A 10 -12.13 -13.83 -14.18
CA LEU A 10 -12.36 -14.62 -15.40
C LEU A 10 -11.48 -15.88 -15.44
N LEU A 11 -10.21 -15.75 -15.02
CA LEU A 11 -9.29 -16.89 -14.95
C LEU A 11 -9.73 -17.90 -13.89
N PHE A 12 -10.22 -17.41 -12.73
CA PHE A 12 -10.82 -18.27 -11.71
C PHE A 12 -12.05 -19.01 -12.22
N LEU A 13 -13.00 -18.29 -12.83
CA LEU A 13 -14.19 -18.90 -13.40
C LEU A 13 -13.83 -20.00 -14.41
N HIS A 14 -12.89 -19.73 -15.28
CA HIS A 14 -12.45 -20.72 -16.27
C HIS A 14 -11.79 -21.94 -15.60
N LYS A 15 -10.86 -21.74 -14.66
CA LYS A 15 -10.24 -22.84 -13.90
C LYS A 15 -11.25 -23.58 -13.02
N ALA A 16 -12.18 -22.89 -12.38
CA ALA A 16 -13.21 -23.52 -11.57
C ALA A 16 -14.15 -24.37 -12.41
N ILE A 17 -14.59 -23.92 -13.57
CA ILE A 17 -15.43 -24.68 -14.49
C ILE A 17 -14.69 -25.94 -14.99
N HIS A 18 -13.41 -25.79 -15.38
CA HIS A 18 -12.62 -26.92 -15.88
C HIS A 18 -12.30 -27.93 -14.78
N HIS A 19 -12.08 -27.47 -13.55
CA HIS A 19 -11.78 -28.33 -12.39
C HIS A 19 -13.05 -28.99 -11.81
N TYR A 20 -14.22 -28.34 -11.95
CA TYR A 20 -15.50 -28.93 -11.56
C TYR A 20 -15.90 -30.11 -12.48
N LEU A 21 -15.43 -30.09 -13.73
CA LEU A 21 -15.55 -31.17 -14.67
C LEU A 21 -14.60 -32.35 -14.37
N ASP A 22 -13.46 -32.10 -13.72
CA ASP A 22 -12.44 -33.09 -13.32
C ASP A 22 -12.56 -33.52 -11.83
N SER A 23 -13.73 -33.63 -11.30
CA SER A 23 -14.26 -34.29 -10.07
C SER A 23 -13.33 -34.61 -8.88
N ASN A 24 -12.18 -33.96 -8.69
CA ASN A 24 -11.27 -34.21 -7.57
C ASN A 24 -10.73 -32.94 -6.91
N ILE A 25 -11.61 -31.99 -6.56
CA ILE A 25 -11.21 -30.91 -5.64
C ILE A 25 -11.13 -31.50 -4.25
N SER A 26 -9.93 -31.85 -3.80
CA SER A 26 -9.71 -32.18 -2.40
C SER A 26 -9.81 -30.89 -1.59
N TRP A 27 -10.95 -30.65 -0.95
CA TRP A 27 -11.18 -29.56 0.03
C TRP A 27 -10.16 -29.59 1.19
N LYS A 28 -9.30 -30.61 1.23
CA LYS A 28 -8.17 -30.73 2.14
C LYS A 28 -7.13 -29.60 1.99
N PHE A 29 -7.02 -29.02 0.78
CA PHE A 29 -6.13 -27.87 0.51
C PHE A 29 -6.66 -26.54 1.07
N LEU A 30 -7.93 -26.48 1.44
CA LEU A 30 -8.59 -25.29 1.97
C LEU A 30 -8.58 -25.23 3.52
N LYS A 31 -8.00 -26.23 4.21
CA LYS A 31 -7.83 -26.13 5.66
C LYS A 31 -6.67 -25.17 5.96
N PRO A 32 -6.95 -23.97 6.49
CA PRO A 32 -5.88 -23.06 6.89
C PRO A 32 -5.14 -23.68 8.06
N ASN A 33 -3.92 -24.12 7.83
CA ASN A 33 -3.01 -24.54 8.88
C ASN A 33 -2.23 -23.31 9.40
N CYS A 34 -2.99 -22.23 9.61
CA CYS A 34 -2.41 -20.92 9.96
C CYS A 34 -2.35 -20.83 11.49
N SER A 35 -1.16 -20.75 12.03
CA SER A 35 -0.96 -20.39 13.44
C SER A 35 -1.42 -18.96 13.68
N PHE A 36 -1.97 -18.67 14.85
CA PHE A 36 -2.37 -17.31 15.24
C PHE A 36 -1.21 -16.31 15.10
N SER A 37 0.04 -16.73 15.36
CA SER A 37 1.24 -15.92 15.16
C SER A 37 1.48 -15.53 13.69
N GLU A 38 1.19 -16.43 12.75
CA GLU A 38 1.33 -16.13 11.30
C GLU A 38 0.28 -15.14 10.82
N ALA A 39 -0.95 -15.23 11.33
CA ALA A 39 -1.98 -14.22 11.04
C ALA A 39 -1.56 -12.83 11.57
N PHE A 40 -0.95 -12.76 12.74
CA PHE A 40 -0.41 -11.50 13.28
C PHE A 40 0.69 -10.90 12.41
N LYS A 41 1.55 -11.73 11.81
CA LYS A 41 2.61 -11.27 10.87
C LYS A 41 2.05 -10.56 9.63
N MET A 42 0.79 -10.78 9.27
CA MET A 42 0.16 -10.15 8.10
C MET A 42 -0.48 -8.78 8.42
N ILE A 43 -0.76 -8.46 9.69
CA ILE A 43 -1.42 -7.22 10.08
C ILE A 43 -0.70 -5.95 9.55
N PRO A 44 0.64 -5.82 9.64
CA PRO A 44 1.33 -4.65 9.11
C PRO A 44 1.12 -4.45 7.61
N SER A 45 1.10 -5.53 6.83
CA SER A 45 0.86 -5.47 5.39
C SER A 45 -0.57 -5.01 5.08
N VAL A 46 -1.54 -5.39 5.90
CA VAL A 46 -2.93 -4.91 5.79
C VAL A 46 -3.02 -3.42 6.09
N PHE A 47 -2.33 -2.92 7.13
CA PHE A 47 -2.28 -1.47 7.41
C PHE A 47 -1.69 -0.70 6.23
N LEU A 48 -0.62 -1.21 5.63
CA LEU A 48 -0.01 -0.60 4.45
C LEU A 48 -0.98 -0.57 3.25
N ALA A 49 -1.73 -1.65 3.03
CA ALA A 49 -2.69 -1.75 1.93
C ALA A 49 -3.83 -0.73 2.02
N PHE A 50 -4.24 -0.35 3.24
CA PHE A 50 -5.30 0.65 3.49
C PHE A 50 -4.76 2.04 3.82
N LEU A 51 -3.46 2.28 3.63
CA LEU A 51 -2.84 3.56 3.95
C LEU A 51 -3.15 4.61 2.87
N PHE A 52 -4.24 5.36 3.04
CA PHE A 52 -4.61 6.46 2.14
C PHE A 52 -4.45 7.86 2.77
N GLN A 53 -4.06 7.94 4.03
CA GLN A 53 -4.01 9.18 4.82
C GLN A 53 -3.11 10.25 4.19
N PHE A 54 -2.02 9.86 3.53
CA PHE A 54 -1.13 10.80 2.83
C PHE A 54 -1.78 11.45 1.59
N ASN A 55 -2.83 10.84 1.04
CA ASN A 55 -3.57 11.37 -0.09
C ASN A 55 -4.80 12.22 0.31
N VAL A 56 -5.13 12.32 1.60
CA VAL A 56 -6.32 13.03 2.09
C VAL A 56 -6.31 14.50 1.66
N PHE A 57 -5.18 15.20 1.82
CA PHE A 57 -5.09 16.62 1.45
C PHE A 57 -5.16 16.86 -0.06
N PRO A 58 -4.42 16.15 -0.93
CA PRO A 58 -4.58 16.24 -2.38
C PRO A 58 -6.02 15.95 -2.84
N ILE A 59 -6.66 14.90 -2.30
CA ILE A 59 -8.04 14.55 -2.63
C ILE A 59 -9.00 15.67 -2.21
N TYR A 60 -8.86 16.17 -0.97
CA TYR A 60 -9.70 17.26 -0.47
C TYR A 60 -9.58 18.52 -1.32
N SER A 61 -8.36 18.87 -1.76
CA SER A 61 -8.11 20.03 -2.61
C SER A 61 -8.72 19.91 -4.02
N SER A 62 -8.87 18.68 -4.52
CA SER A 62 -9.44 18.37 -5.83
C SER A 62 -10.97 18.23 -5.82
N LEU A 63 -11.61 18.19 -4.65
CA LEU A 63 -13.07 18.11 -4.54
C LEU A 63 -13.73 19.40 -5.06
N LYS A 64 -14.84 19.24 -5.79
CA LYS A 64 -15.63 20.34 -6.31
C LYS A 64 -16.25 21.16 -5.15
N GLU A 65 -16.77 20.47 -4.15
CA GLU A 65 -17.25 21.05 -2.90
C GLU A 65 -16.31 20.66 -1.77
N LYS A 66 -15.57 21.65 -1.24
CA LYS A 66 -14.58 21.45 -0.18
C LYS A 66 -15.23 21.47 1.19
N ASN A 67 -16.10 20.49 1.45
CA ASN A 67 -16.75 20.29 2.74
C ASN A 67 -16.40 18.91 3.33
N LEU A 68 -16.61 18.77 4.65
CA LEU A 68 -16.31 17.55 5.38
C LEU A 68 -17.17 16.37 4.89
N ASP A 69 -18.45 16.61 4.58
CA ASP A 69 -19.39 15.58 4.17
C ASP A 69 -19.01 14.98 2.82
N SER A 70 -18.62 15.82 1.85
CA SER A 70 -18.15 15.37 0.55
C SER A 70 -16.87 14.55 0.67
N MET A 71 -15.93 14.96 1.55
CA MET A 71 -14.71 14.20 1.81
C MET A 71 -14.99 12.86 2.49
N MET A 72 -15.87 12.83 3.49
CA MET A 72 -16.28 11.58 4.15
C MET A 72 -16.96 10.62 3.17
N LYS A 73 -17.82 11.13 2.29
CA LYS A 73 -18.48 10.34 1.26
C LYS A 73 -17.48 9.73 0.27
N ALA A 74 -16.57 10.56 -0.24
CA ALA A 74 -15.51 10.09 -1.13
C ALA A 74 -14.61 9.02 -0.47
N SER A 75 -14.21 9.24 0.79
CA SER A 75 -13.39 8.28 1.55
C SER A 75 -14.13 6.96 1.78
N LYS A 76 -15.40 6.98 2.19
CA LYS A 76 -16.20 5.76 2.41
C LYS A 76 -16.33 4.94 1.13
N ILE A 77 -16.63 5.60 0.01
CA ILE A 77 -16.76 4.93 -1.29
C ILE A 77 -15.40 4.35 -1.72
N GLY A 78 -14.33 5.14 -1.62
CA GLY A 78 -12.98 4.71 -2.01
C GLY A 78 -12.47 3.53 -1.20
N VAL A 79 -12.58 3.59 0.14
CA VAL A 79 -12.17 2.50 1.04
C VAL A 79 -13.03 1.26 0.84
N GLY A 80 -14.36 1.42 0.72
CA GLY A 80 -15.28 0.31 0.48
C GLY A 80 -15.00 -0.41 -0.83
N TYR A 81 -14.73 0.34 -1.90
CA TYR A 81 -14.37 -0.21 -3.20
C TYR A 81 -13.02 -0.95 -3.16
N SER A 82 -12.02 -0.37 -2.50
CA SER A 82 -10.71 -1.02 -2.33
C SER A 82 -10.82 -2.31 -1.52
N LEU A 83 -11.58 -2.30 -0.43
CA LEU A 83 -11.85 -3.48 0.39
C LEU A 83 -12.50 -4.59 -0.45
N PHE A 84 -13.53 -4.25 -1.24
CA PHE A 84 -14.20 -5.21 -2.11
C PHE A 84 -13.22 -5.85 -3.10
N ILE A 85 -12.36 -5.04 -3.78
CA ILE A 85 -11.37 -5.58 -4.71
C ILE A 85 -10.36 -6.49 -3.98
N PHE A 86 -9.85 -6.08 -2.83
CA PHE A 86 -8.88 -6.88 -2.08
C PHE A 86 -9.46 -8.21 -1.62
N LEU A 87 -10.73 -8.21 -1.17
CA LEU A 87 -11.43 -9.45 -0.80
C LEU A 87 -11.61 -10.38 -2.01
N VAL A 88 -12.07 -9.84 -3.14
CA VAL A 88 -12.24 -10.65 -4.36
C VAL A 88 -10.92 -11.25 -4.81
N VAL A 89 -9.86 -10.43 -4.92
CA VAL A 89 -8.54 -10.90 -5.35
C VAL A 89 -7.94 -11.89 -4.34
N GLY A 90 -8.10 -11.65 -3.05
CA GLY A 90 -7.61 -12.54 -1.99
C GLY A 90 -8.31 -13.88 -2.00
N ILE A 91 -9.64 -13.91 -2.05
CA ILE A 91 -10.43 -15.14 -2.10
C ILE A 91 -10.12 -15.93 -3.38
N VAL A 92 -10.13 -15.25 -4.53
CA VAL A 92 -9.84 -15.88 -5.81
C VAL A 92 -8.42 -16.44 -5.86
N GLY A 93 -7.43 -15.69 -5.38
CA GLY A 93 -6.04 -16.14 -5.29
C GLY A 93 -5.88 -17.36 -4.39
N PHE A 94 -6.54 -17.36 -3.24
CA PHE A 94 -6.53 -18.49 -2.31
C PHE A 94 -7.22 -19.73 -2.90
N LEU A 95 -8.35 -19.58 -3.57
CA LEU A 95 -9.06 -20.67 -4.22
C LEU A 95 -8.27 -21.29 -5.40
N LEU A 96 -7.48 -20.46 -6.12
CA LEU A 96 -6.65 -20.93 -7.23
C LEU A 96 -5.42 -21.69 -6.78
N TYR A 97 -4.72 -21.20 -5.76
CA TYR A 97 -3.38 -21.69 -5.38
C TYR A 97 -3.33 -22.34 -4.00
N GLY A 98 -4.28 -22.05 -3.12
CA GLY A 98 -4.30 -22.56 -1.76
C GLY A 98 -3.01 -22.26 -1.00
N LEU A 99 -2.46 -23.29 -0.34
CA LEU A 99 -1.21 -23.21 0.40
C LEU A 99 0.06 -23.16 -0.48
N ASN A 100 -0.06 -23.46 -1.78
CA ASN A 100 1.05 -23.47 -2.73
C ASN A 100 1.26 -22.11 -3.43
N MET A 101 0.67 -21.06 -2.88
CA MET A 101 0.82 -19.70 -3.43
C MET A 101 2.25 -19.22 -3.19
N ASN A 102 2.90 -18.75 -4.26
CA ASN A 102 4.20 -18.06 -4.17
C ASN A 102 4.07 -16.71 -3.44
N GLU A 103 5.19 -16.07 -3.16
CA GLU A 103 5.22 -14.74 -2.48
C GLU A 103 4.31 -13.69 -3.14
N THR A 104 4.15 -13.78 -4.45
CA THR A 104 3.21 -12.92 -5.20
C THR A 104 2.31 -13.77 -6.10
N LEU A 105 1.06 -13.31 -6.25
CA LEU A 105 0.11 -13.95 -7.17
C LEU A 105 0.64 -13.98 -8.61
N LEU A 106 1.39 -12.95 -9.01
CA LEU A 106 1.96 -12.88 -10.35
C LEU A 106 3.04 -13.95 -10.59
N ASN A 107 3.85 -14.24 -9.57
CA ASN A 107 4.85 -15.33 -9.65
C ASN A 107 4.16 -16.68 -9.79
N SER A 108 3.08 -16.92 -9.05
CA SER A 108 2.29 -18.15 -9.19
C SER A 108 1.69 -18.30 -10.58
N LEU A 109 1.18 -17.21 -11.16
CA LEU A 109 0.65 -17.20 -12.53
C LEU A 109 1.74 -17.45 -13.58
N SER A 110 2.93 -16.88 -13.41
CA SER A 110 4.05 -17.08 -14.34
C SER A 110 4.59 -18.50 -14.28
N GLU A 111 4.62 -19.09 -13.09
CA GLU A 111 5.04 -20.49 -12.88
C GLU A 111 4.06 -21.48 -13.54
N ASP A 112 2.76 -21.20 -13.49
CA ASP A 112 1.74 -21.96 -14.22
C ASP A 112 2.02 -21.96 -15.73
N MET A 113 2.43 -20.83 -16.30
CA MET A 113 2.77 -20.76 -17.74
C MET A 113 3.96 -21.63 -18.11
N THR A 114 4.94 -21.78 -17.22
CA THR A 114 6.16 -22.56 -17.50
C THR A 114 5.98 -24.05 -17.23
N LYS A 115 5.24 -24.43 -16.18
CA LYS A 115 5.04 -25.83 -15.79
C LYS A 115 4.02 -26.57 -16.66
N PHE A 116 2.95 -25.91 -17.07
CA PHE A 116 1.88 -26.55 -17.83
C PHE A 116 2.01 -26.27 -19.32
N ARG A 117 2.75 -27.12 -20.02
CA ARG A 117 2.96 -27.03 -21.47
C ARG A 117 1.66 -27.18 -22.30
N ASN A 118 0.61 -27.77 -21.70
CA ASN A 118 -0.69 -28.05 -22.33
C ASN A 118 -1.84 -27.14 -21.87
N ILE A 119 -1.54 -25.94 -21.39
CA ILE A 119 -2.60 -24.97 -21.04
C ILE A 119 -3.29 -24.48 -22.30
N SER A 120 -4.64 -24.41 -22.26
CA SER A 120 -5.45 -23.82 -23.32
C SER A 120 -4.91 -22.44 -23.73
N SER A 121 -4.87 -22.16 -25.02
CA SER A 121 -4.43 -20.86 -25.59
C SER A 121 -5.19 -19.68 -24.94
N PHE A 122 -6.44 -19.89 -24.57
CA PHE A 122 -7.27 -18.88 -23.90
C PHE A 122 -6.73 -18.50 -22.50
N ILE A 123 -6.30 -19.48 -21.70
CA ILE A 123 -5.73 -19.21 -20.37
C ILE A 123 -4.40 -18.45 -20.50
N LYS A 124 -3.54 -18.85 -21.44
CA LYS A 124 -2.28 -18.13 -21.71
C LYS A 124 -2.55 -16.68 -22.06
N PHE A 125 -3.52 -16.42 -22.92
CA PHE A 125 -3.92 -15.05 -23.29
C PHE A 125 -4.40 -14.24 -22.09
N LEU A 126 -5.22 -14.82 -21.19
CA LEU A 126 -5.67 -14.14 -19.97
C LEU A 126 -4.51 -13.81 -19.03
N ILE A 127 -3.57 -14.74 -18.81
CA ILE A 127 -2.39 -14.50 -17.96
C ILE A 127 -1.53 -13.36 -18.51
N ILE A 128 -1.35 -13.31 -19.83
CA ILE A 128 -0.61 -12.23 -20.48
C ILE A 128 -1.29 -10.88 -20.27
N ILE A 129 -2.62 -10.79 -20.43
CA ILE A 129 -3.38 -9.56 -20.19
C ILE A 129 -3.23 -9.12 -18.73
N ILE A 130 -3.36 -10.04 -17.77
CA ILE A 130 -3.20 -9.75 -16.35
C ILE A 130 -1.80 -9.21 -16.07
N SER A 131 -0.77 -9.84 -16.62
CA SER A 131 0.63 -9.42 -16.44
C SER A 131 0.90 -8.03 -17.04
N ILE A 132 0.42 -7.77 -18.25
CA ILE A 132 0.54 -6.45 -18.90
C ILE A 132 -0.20 -5.39 -18.09
N SER A 133 -1.40 -5.68 -17.62
CA SER A 133 -2.18 -4.74 -16.78
C SER A 133 -1.46 -4.40 -15.48
N PHE A 134 -0.81 -5.38 -14.84
CA PHE A 134 -0.02 -5.17 -13.64
C PHE A 134 1.21 -4.29 -13.93
N VAL A 135 1.99 -4.63 -14.95
CA VAL A 135 3.18 -3.86 -15.36
C VAL A 135 2.79 -2.41 -15.70
N THR A 136 1.71 -2.20 -16.45
CA THR A 136 1.22 -0.86 -16.79
C THR A 136 0.84 -0.06 -15.53
N THR A 137 0.19 -0.71 -14.55
CA THR A 137 -0.14 -0.07 -13.27
C THR A 137 1.13 0.34 -12.51
N CYS A 138 2.14 -0.50 -12.46
CA CYS A 138 3.42 -0.18 -11.81
C CYS A 138 4.14 0.96 -12.53
N LEU A 139 4.22 0.93 -13.86
CA LEU A 139 4.87 1.96 -14.67
C LEU A 139 4.20 3.33 -14.54
N THR A 140 2.88 3.38 -14.41
CA THR A 140 2.15 4.66 -14.23
C THR A 140 2.20 5.16 -12.79
N SER A 141 2.20 4.29 -11.81
CA SER A 141 2.22 4.67 -10.39
C SER A 141 3.60 5.14 -9.92
N PHE A 142 4.67 4.54 -10.43
CA PHE A 142 6.04 4.85 -10.01
C PHE A 142 6.43 6.32 -10.20
N PRO A 143 6.25 6.96 -11.37
CA PRO A 143 6.60 8.37 -11.56
C PRO A 143 5.85 9.30 -10.61
N ILE A 144 4.56 9.04 -10.37
CA ILE A 144 3.72 9.87 -9.49
C ILE A 144 4.24 9.82 -8.05
N LEU A 145 4.52 8.61 -7.55
CA LEU A 145 5.06 8.42 -6.21
C LEU A 145 6.47 8.99 -6.07
N PHE A 146 7.30 8.83 -7.10
CA PHE A 146 8.66 9.36 -7.11
C PHE A 146 8.70 10.90 -7.12
N LEU A 147 7.83 11.55 -7.90
CA LEU A 147 7.72 13.01 -7.92
C LEU A 147 7.28 13.52 -6.53
N SER A 148 6.29 12.91 -5.92
CA SER A 148 5.84 13.26 -4.58
C SER A 148 6.95 13.08 -3.53
N LEU A 149 7.71 11.98 -3.61
CA LEU A 149 8.86 11.75 -2.74
C LEU A 149 9.91 12.84 -2.89
N ARG A 150 10.28 13.17 -4.15
CA ARG A 150 11.26 14.20 -4.46
C ARG A 150 10.83 15.56 -3.93
N GLU A 151 9.59 15.97 -4.16
CA GLU A 151 9.07 17.25 -3.68
C GLU A 151 9.07 17.34 -2.15
N ASN A 152 8.62 16.30 -1.47
CA ASN A 152 8.61 16.24 0.00
C ASN A 152 10.03 16.27 0.56
N PHE A 153 10.98 15.60 -0.08
CA PHE A 153 12.38 15.59 0.34
C PHE A 153 13.02 16.97 0.19
N ILE A 154 12.79 17.64 -0.95
CA ILE A 154 13.24 19.00 -1.22
C ILE A 154 12.66 19.98 -0.19
N ASN A 155 11.35 19.91 0.04
CA ASN A 155 10.67 20.75 1.03
C ASN A 155 11.21 20.53 2.45
N SER A 156 11.55 19.32 2.80
CA SER A 156 12.16 18.99 4.09
C SER A 156 13.56 19.60 4.22
N ILE A 157 14.38 19.55 3.17
CA ILE A 157 15.69 20.20 3.15
C ILE A 157 15.55 21.71 3.30
N ILE A 158 14.66 22.34 2.53
CA ILE A 158 14.41 23.79 2.60
C ILE A 158 13.96 24.18 4.00
N PHE A 159 13.06 23.40 4.61
CA PHE A 159 12.59 23.63 5.99
C PHE A 159 13.73 23.55 7.01
N CYS A 160 14.62 22.57 6.90
CA CYS A 160 15.80 22.45 7.77
C CYS A 160 16.75 23.64 7.59
N MET A 161 17.02 24.04 6.35
CA MET A 161 17.89 25.21 6.06
C MET A 161 17.30 26.51 6.58
N LYS A 162 15.97 26.69 6.48
CA LYS A 162 15.27 27.88 7.00
C LYS A 162 15.31 27.94 8.54
N ASN A 163 15.24 26.80 9.21
CA ASN A 163 15.34 26.77 10.69
C ASN A 163 16.75 27.16 11.18
N ILE A 164 17.76 26.96 10.34
CA ILE A 164 19.14 27.36 10.61
C ILE A 164 19.33 28.88 10.36
N ASN A 165 18.71 29.41 9.28
CA ASN A 165 18.78 30.83 8.90
C ASN A 165 17.46 31.54 9.25
N LYS A 166 17.31 32.04 10.46
CA LYS A 166 16.07 32.64 11.00
C LYS A 166 15.59 33.94 10.34
N ASN A 167 16.29 34.52 9.35
CA ASN A 167 16.10 35.92 8.92
C ASN A 167 15.50 36.10 7.50
N GLU A 168 14.95 35.10 6.82
CA GLU A 168 14.51 35.29 5.44
C GLU A 168 13.02 34.96 5.19
N THR A 169 12.38 35.81 4.39
CA THR A 169 10.95 35.81 4.02
C THR A 169 10.57 34.74 3.01
N ASN A 170 9.28 34.39 2.98
CA ASN A 170 8.71 33.23 2.28
C ASN A 170 8.88 33.18 0.73
N GLU A 171 9.25 34.27 0.10
CA GLU A 171 9.40 34.35 -1.38
C GLU A 171 10.73 33.81 -1.90
N ALA A 172 11.73 33.68 -1.04
CA ALA A 172 13.06 33.17 -1.38
C ALA A 172 13.13 31.65 -1.57
N ASN A 173 12.08 30.92 -1.22
CA ASN A 173 12.08 29.44 -1.15
C ASN A 173 12.42 28.73 -2.47
N LYS A 174 12.13 29.34 -3.60
CA LYS A 174 12.42 28.78 -4.93
C LYS A 174 13.86 29.01 -5.41
N LYS A 175 14.60 29.88 -4.69
CA LYS A 175 15.97 30.32 -5.07
C LYS A 175 17.08 29.52 -4.34
N TYR A 176 16.72 28.70 -3.32
CA TYR A 176 17.72 28.01 -2.49
C TYR A 176 18.38 26.81 -3.14
N ILE A 177 17.70 26.14 -4.08
CA ILE A 177 18.29 24.98 -4.76
C ILE A 177 18.41 25.30 -6.24
N SER A 178 19.66 25.39 -6.72
CA SER A 178 19.97 25.53 -8.16
C SER A 178 19.36 24.35 -8.93
N GLU A 179 19.01 24.54 -10.21
CA GLU A 179 18.53 23.46 -11.09
C GLU A 179 19.46 22.26 -11.10
N ARG A 180 20.78 22.49 -11.04
CA ARG A 180 21.79 21.42 -10.90
C ARG A 180 21.63 20.65 -9.57
N GLY A 181 21.32 21.35 -8.48
CA GLY A 181 21.05 20.74 -7.17
C GLY A 181 19.81 19.86 -7.20
N LEU A 182 18.75 20.27 -7.89
CA LEU A 182 17.53 19.45 -8.07
C LEU A 182 17.83 18.16 -8.84
N ILE A 183 18.65 18.23 -9.89
CA ILE A 183 19.05 17.06 -10.68
C ILE A 183 19.87 16.08 -9.80
N ILE A 184 20.85 16.61 -9.05
CA ILE A 184 21.69 15.79 -8.18
C ILE A 184 20.85 15.07 -7.12
N ILE A 185 19.95 15.77 -6.44
CA ILE A 185 19.03 15.17 -5.45
C ILE A 185 18.18 14.07 -6.11
N THR A 186 17.66 14.32 -7.31
CA THR A 186 16.85 13.34 -8.06
C THR A 186 17.65 12.07 -8.35
N ILE A 187 18.89 12.20 -8.80
CA ILE A 187 19.77 11.07 -9.10
C ILE A 187 20.11 10.29 -7.81
N ILE A 188 20.42 10.98 -6.71
CA ILE A 188 20.73 10.36 -5.43
C ILE A 188 19.52 9.54 -4.94
N LEU A 189 18.32 10.10 -4.98
CA LEU A 189 17.10 9.40 -4.57
C LEU A 189 16.84 8.19 -5.46
N TYR A 190 17.06 8.30 -6.76
CA TYR A 190 16.87 7.20 -7.71
C TYR A 190 17.84 6.05 -7.44
N VAL A 191 19.13 6.36 -7.25
CA VAL A 191 20.16 5.38 -6.89
C VAL A 191 19.84 4.71 -5.55
N LEU A 192 19.37 5.48 -4.57
CA LEU A 192 18.97 4.95 -3.26
C LEU A 192 17.82 3.96 -3.38
N ILE A 193 16.79 4.27 -4.16
CA ILE A 193 15.65 3.37 -4.38
C ILE A 193 16.11 2.08 -5.06
N ILE A 194 16.95 2.17 -6.10
CA ILE A 194 17.47 0.99 -6.79
C ILE A 194 18.32 0.13 -5.84
N SER A 195 19.19 0.75 -5.06
CA SER A 195 20.03 0.01 -4.11
C SER A 195 19.18 -0.71 -3.05
N MET A 196 18.15 -0.05 -2.52
CA MET A 196 17.20 -0.69 -1.59
C MET A 196 16.44 -1.86 -2.24
N ALA A 197 16.04 -1.73 -3.50
CA ALA A 197 15.36 -2.80 -4.23
C ALA A 197 16.26 -4.04 -4.45
N ILE A 198 17.57 -3.85 -4.61
CA ILE A 198 18.54 -4.94 -4.74
C ILE A 198 18.82 -5.62 -3.39
N ILE A 199 18.96 -4.82 -2.31
CA ILE A 199 19.25 -5.32 -0.96
C ILE A 199 18.06 -6.09 -0.38
N LEU A 200 16.84 -5.66 -0.66
CA LEU A 200 15.60 -6.24 -0.13
C LEU A 200 14.76 -6.87 -1.24
N PRO A 201 15.15 -8.04 -1.78
CA PRO A 201 14.46 -8.65 -2.91
C PRO A 201 13.07 -9.21 -2.55
N LYS A 202 12.79 -9.45 -1.26
CA LYS A 202 11.52 -10.02 -0.80
C LYS A 202 10.50 -8.94 -0.49
N LEU A 203 9.51 -8.78 -1.36
CA LEU A 203 8.41 -7.81 -1.20
C LEU A 203 7.67 -7.97 0.13
N LYS A 204 7.48 -9.20 0.61
CA LYS A 204 6.81 -9.48 1.88
C LYS A 204 7.53 -8.80 3.05
N VAL A 205 8.86 -8.84 3.08
CA VAL A 205 9.68 -8.22 4.15
C VAL A 205 9.54 -6.69 4.10
N ILE A 206 9.62 -6.11 2.89
CA ILE A 206 9.45 -4.65 2.71
C ILE A 206 8.09 -4.20 3.21
N PHE A 207 7.00 -4.88 2.80
CA PHE A 207 5.65 -4.52 3.21
C PHE A 207 5.44 -4.70 4.71
N SER A 208 6.03 -5.72 5.31
CA SER A 208 5.98 -5.93 6.75
C SER A 208 6.68 -4.80 7.51
N ILE A 209 7.92 -4.46 7.15
CA ILE A 209 8.69 -3.42 7.84
C ILE A 209 8.06 -2.04 7.64
N VAL A 210 7.72 -1.67 6.41
CA VAL A 210 7.12 -0.36 6.11
C VAL A 210 5.72 -0.23 6.73
N GLY A 211 4.92 -1.30 6.69
CA GLY A 211 3.60 -1.33 7.33
C GLY A 211 3.70 -1.24 8.85
N ALA A 212 4.65 -1.96 9.44
CA ALA A 212 4.89 -1.95 10.89
C ALA A 212 5.32 -0.57 11.40
N THR A 213 6.16 0.14 10.66
CA THR A 213 6.72 1.44 11.07
C THR A 213 5.89 2.60 10.53
N ALA A 214 6.09 2.96 9.27
CA ALA A 214 5.45 4.11 8.65
C ALA A 214 3.93 3.96 8.57
N GLY A 215 3.42 2.76 8.24
CA GLY A 215 1.99 2.50 8.16
C GLY A 215 1.27 2.75 9.46
N THR A 216 1.77 2.16 10.54
CA THR A 216 1.18 2.33 11.89
C THR A 216 1.30 3.76 12.39
N PHE A 217 2.45 4.41 12.14
CA PHE A 217 2.67 5.80 12.55
C PHE A 217 1.68 6.75 11.85
N ILE A 218 1.54 6.63 10.52
CA ILE A 218 0.67 7.52 9.73
C ILE A 218 -0.81 7.20 9.95
N ALA A 219 -1.18 5.92 10.13
CA ALA A 219 -2.57 5.53 10.27
C ALA A 219 -3.16 5.82 11.66
N PHE A 220 -2.37 5.60 12.72
CA PHE A 220 -2.88 5.66 14.10
C PHE A 220 -2.25 6.78 14.91
N ILE A 221 -0.93 6.93 14.91
CA ILE A 221 -0.27 7.86 15.83
C ILE A 221 -0.49 9.30 15.39
N LEU A 222 -0.16 9.62 14.15
CA LEU A 222 -0.14 10.99 13.65
C LEU A 222 -1.52 11.67 13.65
N PRO A 223 -2.62 11.04 13.17
CA PRO A 223 -3.94 11.66 13.19
C PRO A 223 -4.45 11.94 14.61
N ASN A 224 -4.21 11.01 15.54
CA ASN A 224 -4.66 11.15 16.90
C ASN A 224 -3.86 12.23 17.65
N LEU A 225 -2.55 12.35 17.40
CA LEU A 225 -1.75 13.45 17.94
C LEU A 225 -2.23 14.81 17.44
N PHE A 226 -2.52 14.93 16.13
CA PHE A 226 -3.06 16.17 15.57
C PHE A 226 -4.41 16.51 16.17
N TYR A 227 -5.31 15.54 16.29
CA TYR A 227 -6.62 15.76 16.89
C TYR A 227 -6.52 16.23 18.35
N ILE A 228 -5.71 15.55 19.17
CA ILE A 228 -5.48 15.94 20.58
C ILE A 228 -4.92 17.36 20.66
N ARG A 229 -3.98 17.72 19.78
CA ARG A 229 -3.39 19.06 19.78
C ARG A 229 -4.40 20.13 19.39
N ILE A 230 -5.21 19.90 18.37
CA ILE A 230 -6.26 20.82 17.93
C ILE A 230 -7.31 21.01 19.03
N CYS A 231 -7.75 19.94 19.68
CA CYS A 231 -8.69 20.03 20.80
C CYS A 231 -8.14 20.85 21.98
N LYS A 232 -6.86 20.65 22.33
CA LYS A 232 -6.21 21.47 23.37
C LYS A 232 -6.13 22.95 23.00
N MET A 233 -5.90 23.28 21.73
CA MET A 233 -5.83 24.67 21.27
C MET A 233 -7.20 25.34 21.20
N SER A 234 -8.24 24.59 20.90
CA SER A 234 -9.62 25.07 20.71
C SER A 234 -10.35 25.40 22.02
N LYS A 235 -9.78 25.07 23.19
CA LYS A 235 -10.36 25.27 24.52
C LYS A 235 -11.81 24.75 24.71
N LYS A 236 -12.30 23.90 23.79
CA LYS A 236 -13.59 23.24 23.90
C LYS A 236 -13.43 21.89 24.60
N ASN A 237 -14.39 21.51 25.43
CA ASN A 237 -14.44 20.19 26.05
C ASN A 237 -14.81 19.14 24.98
N TYR A 238 -13.80 18.59 24.34
CA TYR A 238 -13.96 17.43 23.46
C TYR A 238 -13.65 16.15 24.23
N ASP A 239 -14.36 15.09 23.89
CA ASP A 239 -14.06 13.77 24.44
C ASP A 239 -12.75 13.25 23.83
N LEU A 240 -11.71 13.21 24.64
CA LEU A 240 -10.36 12.79 24.25
C LEU A 240 -10.13 11.29 24.49
N THR A 241 -11.08 10.56 25.02
CA THR A 241 -10.95 9.13 25.38
C THR A 241 -10.63 8.29 24.15
N LEU A 242 -11.37 8.49 23.07
CA LEU A 242 -11.24 7.75 21.81
C LEU A 242 -9.88 8.00 21.12
N PRO A 243 -9.41 9.24 20.95
CA PRO A 243 -8.06 9.53 20.43
C PRO A 243 -6.93 8.93 21.26
N TRP A 244 -7.01 8.95 22.58
CA TRP A 244 -6.01 8.34 23.45
C TRP A 244 -5.99 6.82 23.33
N PHE A 245 -7.16 6.20 23.22
CA PHE A 245 -7.28 4.77 22.99
C PHE A 245 -6.63 4.35 21.66
N PHE A 246 -6.95 5.03 20.56
CA PHE A 246 -6.35 4.72 19.25
C PHE A 246 -4.85 5.03 19.21
N LEU A 247 -4.38 6.03 19.92
CA LEU A 247 -2.96 6.32 20.05
C LEU A 247 -2.23 5.20 20.78
N GLY A 248 -2.78 4.72 21.91
CA GLY A 248 -2.24 3.57 22.64
C GLY A 248 -2.23 2.30 21.79
N LEU A 249 -3.29 2.07 21.05
CA LEU A 249 -3.41 0.93 20.12
C LEU A 249 -2.38 1.02 18.99
N GLY A 250 -2.13 2.21 18.45
CA GLY A 250 -1.09 2.46 17.44
C GLY A 250 0.31 2.18 17.99
N ILE A 251 0.63 2.64 19.19
CA ILE A 251 1.92 2.35 19.84
C ILE A 251 2.08 0.83 20.07
N PHE A 252 1.04 0.16 20.55
CA PHE A 252 1.04 -1.28 20.75
C PHE A 252 1.32 -2.03 19.45
N PHE A 253 0.61 -1.71 18.36
CA PHE A 253 0.85 -2.34 17.07
C PHE A 253 2.24 -2.05 16.50
N LEU A 254 2.80 -0.86 16.74
CA LEU A 254 4.15 -0.53 16.32
C LEU A 254 5.17 -1.47 17.01
N PHE A 255 5.07 -1.67 18.32
CA PHE A 255 5.96 -2.55 19.05
C PHE A 255 5.79 -4.02 18.64
N VAL A 256 4.55 -4.51 18.59
CA VAL A 256 4.26 -5.91 18.21
C VAL A 256 4.74 -6.18 16.80
N SER A 257 4.43 -5.30 15.85
CA SER A 257 4.83 -5.49 14.46
C SER A 257 6.34 -5.40 14.27
N PHE A 258 7.02 -4.56 15.05
CA PHE A 258 8.48 -4.48 15.04
C PHE A 258 9.09 -5.79 15.53
N ILE A 259 8.66 -6.33 16.68
CA ILE A 259 9.15 -7.61 17.20
C ILE A 259 8.90 -8.73 16.18
N VAL A 260 7.70 -8.80 15.62
CA VAL A 260 7.30 -9.84 14.66
C VAL A 260 8.05 -9.75 13.32
N SER A 261 8.54 -8.58 12.93
CA SER A 261 9.32 -8.41 11.69
C SER A 261 10.74 -8.92 11.80
N PHE A 262 11.25 -9.12 13.02
CA PHE A 262 12.60 -9.63 13.30
C PHE A 262 12.63 -11.09 13.77
N THR A 263 11.46 -11.70 14.00
CA THR A 263 11.29 -13.14 14.25
C THR A 263 10.78 -13.88 13.02
#